data_0709615642f4a95f9084bcc752c38f61
#
_entry.id   0709615642f4a95f9084bcc752c38f61
#
_cell.length_a   1.000
_cell.length_b   1.000
_cell.length_c   1.000
_cell.angle_alpha   90.00
_cell.angle_beta   90.00
_cell.angle_gamma   90.00
#
_symmetry.space_group_name_H-M   'P 1'
#
loop_
_entity.id
_entity.type
_entity.pdbx_description
1 polymer ?
#
loop_
_entity_poly.entity_id
_entity_poly.type
_entity_poly.pdbx_seq_one_letter_code
_entity_poly.pdbx_strand_id
1 'polypeptide(L)'
;MDIREKLEILADAAKYDVSCSSSGSNRKNKNKGLGNGSMGGICHSYSEDGRCISLLKILMTNSCIYSCEYCINRRENDTIRATFTPEEIADLTMNFYRRNYIEGLFLSSGIAKNPDYTMERLVKVAELLRYKYKFNGYIHMKAIPGASSDLVKKMGLLVDRMSINIELPTQKALSLLAPEKKIADITKPMANVKKEMMVYGADRQKFAHTPKFLPAGQTTQMIVGANRESDLEIIKTSEKLYNTYALKRVYYSGFVPVVKSKYTAGIDKTPLLREHRLYQADFLLRAYRFKADDLLSLSEANFDLSIDPKSNWAINNIERFPIEINKASYYELMKVPGFGRIYANRIIRAREFRKLTYDSLKALKISTKRAQHFITVNGVYRGLSFKNKNELKNLLSAPDDSNYKQLSMFDVV
;
A
#
# COMPACT_ATOMS: atom_id res chain seq x y z
N MET A 1 27.30 12.62 17.02
CA MET A 1 26.11 11.74 17.09
C MET A 1 26.55 10.34 16.72
N ASP A 2 26.37 9.39 17.60
CA ASP A 2 26.74 8.00 17.34
C ASP A 2 25.71 7.28 16.41
N ILE A 3 26.02 6.05 15.97
CA ILE A 3 25.15 5.28 15.07
C ILE A 3 23.81 4.92 15.73
N ARG A 4 23.79 4.72 17.05
CA ARG A 4 22.57 4.36 17.78
C ARG A 4 21.62 5.54 17.90
N GLU A 5 22.15 6.73 18.23
CA GLU A 5 21.37 7.97 18.25
C GLU A 5 20.79 8.30 16.88
N LYS A 6 21.61 8.17 15.80
CA LYS A 6 21.13 8.33 14.43
C LYS A 6 20.00 7.33 14.10
N LEU A 7 20.12 6.07 14.52
CA LEU A 7 19.13 5.04 14.25
C LEU A 7 17.79 5.38 14.94
N GLU A 8 17.81 5.81 16.19
CA GLU A 8 16.59 6.18 16.91
C GLU A 8 15.85 7.34 16.22
N ILE A 9 16.57 8.38 15.79
CA ILE A 9 16.00 9.53 15.09
C ILE A 9 15.48 9.15 13.71
N LEU A 10 16.26 8.44 12.91
CA LEU A 10 15.95 8.18 11.50
C LEU A 10 14.99 7.02 11.30
N ALA A 11 14.89 6.10 12.25
CA ALA A 11 13.86 5.08 12.29
C ALA A 11 12.51 5.68 12.73
N ASP A 12 12.48 6.56 13.74
CA ASP A 12 11.25 7.26 14.11
C ASP A 12 10.73 8.16 12.98
N ALA A 13 11.60 8.89 12.31
CA ALA A 13 11.24 9.70 11.15
C ALA A 13 10.68 8.86 9.98
N ALA A 14 11.10 7.60 9.84
CA ALA A 14 10.62 6.70 8.79
C ALA A 14 9.22 6.10 9.05
N LYS A 15 8.64 6.24 10.25
CA LYS A 15 7.32 5.65 10.58
C LYS A 15 6.17 6.16 9.72
N TYR A 16 6.28 7.38 9.19
CA TYR A 16 5.29 7.99 8.30
C TYR A 16 5.34 7.48 6.85
N ASP A 17 6.38 6.73 6.49
CA ASP A 17 6.48 6.07 5.21
C ASP A 17 5.69 4.76 5.21
N VAL A 18 4.55 4.74 4.55
CA VAL A 18 3.70 3.53 4.49
C VAL A 18 4.14 2.64 3.33
N SER A 19 4.78 1.54 3.65
CA SER A 19 5.08 0.47 2.70
C SER A 19 4.94 -0.91 3.34
N CYS A 20 4.53 -0.93 4.61
CA CYS A 20 4.38 -2.13 5.42
C CYS A 20 3.51 -1.83 6.64
N SER A 21 2.85 -2.84 7.17
CA SER A 21 2.18 -2.77 8.47
C SER A 21 3.21 -2.82 9.59
N SER A 22 3.18 -1.87 10.53
CA SER A 22 3.96 -1.97 11.76
C SER A 22 3.23 -2.87 12.76
N SER A 23 3.98 -3.57 13.63
CA SER A 23 3.39 -4.45 14.65
C SER A 23 2.56 -3.71 15.72
N GLY A 24 2.59 -2.37 15.73
CA GLY A 24 1.92 -1.55 16.74
C GLY A 24 2.42 -1.75 18.18
N SER A 25 3.42 -2.61 18.40
CA SER A 25 4.01 -2.85 19.72
C SER A 25 4.89 -1.68 20.13
N ASN A 26 4.62 -1.11 21.31
CA ASN A 26 5.40 -0.02 21.88
C ASN A 26 5.92 -0.36 23.30
N ARG A 27 6.14 -1.64 23.58
CA ARG A 27 6.61 -2.12 24.87
C ARG A 27 8.12 -1.92 24.98
N LYS A 28 8.53 -0.88 25.72
CA LYS A 28 9.94 -0.63 26.07
C LYS A 28 10.38 -1.55 27.20
N ASN A 29 11.63 -2.00 27.14
CA ASN A 29 12.25 -2.72 28.26
C ASN A 29 12.32 -1.79 29.49
N LYS A 30 11.64 -2.20 30.56
CA LYS A 30 11.70 -1.55 31.86
C LYS A 30 12.36 -2.53 32.85
N ASN A 31 13.16 -2.01 33.77
CA ASN A 31 13.74 -2.78 34.85
C ASN A 31 14.71 -3.92 34.45
N LYS A 32 15.56 -3.70 33.44
CA LYS A 32 16.58 -4.68 33.00
C LYS A 32 16.02 -6.08 32.62
N GLY A 33 14.73 -6.17 32.26
CA GLY A 33 14.12 -7.41 31.76
C GLY A 33 14.69 -7.86 30.41
N LEU A 34 14.40 -9.08 30.01
CA LEU A 34 14.77 -9.61 28.68
C LEU A 34 13.78 -9.16 27.61
N GLY A 35 14.32 -8.79 26.45
CA GLY A 35 13.54 -8.39 25.27
C GLY A 35 13.08 -6.93 25.27
N ASN A 36 12.84 -6.41 24.08
CA ASN A 36 12.32 -5.07 23.83
C ASN A 36 11.34 -5.14 22.66
N GLY A 37 10.05 -4.95 22.91
CA GLY A 37 8.99 -4.98 21.88
C GLY A 37 8.91 -3.72 21.02
N SER A 38 9.79 -2.72 21.29
CA SER A 38 9.85 -1.47 20.53
C SER A 38 11.21 -1.28 19.85
N MET A 39 11.75 -2.32 19.21
CA MET A 39 12.93 -2.10 18.37
C MET A 39 12.55 -1.18 17.23
N GLY A 40 13.01 0.08 17.30
CA GLY A 40 12.82 1.06 16.23
C GLY A 40 13.43 0.58 14.93
N GLY A 41 12.76 0.86 13.81
CA GLY A 41 13.31 0.62 12.50
C GLY A 41 13.04 -0.76 11.89
N ILE A 42 12.35 -1.69 12.55
CA ILE A 42 11.96 -2.96 11.93
C ILE A 42 10.49 -2.88 11.50
N CYS A 43 10.23 -3.15 10.22
CA CYS A 43 8.90 -3.26 9.66
C CYS A 43 8.72 -4.62 8.95
N HIS A 44 7.48 -4.94 8.62
CA HIS A 44 7.13 -6.18 7.95
C HIS A 44 6.54 -5.89 6.57
N SER A 45 6.98 -6.62 5.56
CA SER A 45 6.41 -6.65 4.22
C SER A 45 6.03 -8.09 3.89
N TYR A 46 5.18 -8.27 2.88
CA TYR A 46 4.77 -9.61 2.46
C TYR A 46 5.24 -9.89 1.05
N SER A 47 5.80 -11.09 0.85
CA SER A 47 6.13 -11.62 -0.46
C SER A 47 4.87 -12.08 -1.21
N GLU A 48 5.00 -12.40 -2.50
CA GLU A 48 3.87 -12.85 -3.32
C GLU A 48 3.27 -14.18 -2.83
N ASP A 49 4.05 -15.01 -2.16
CA ASP A 49 3.62 -16.26 -1.53
C ASP A 49 2.98 -16.08 -0.15
N GLY A 50 2.82 -14.83 0.31
CA GLY A 50 2.21 -14.49 1.61
C GLY A 50 3.17 -14.58 2.80
N ARG A 51 4.46 -14.90 2.60
CA ARG A 51 5.45 -14.93 3.67
C ARG A 51 5.77 -13.52 4.16
N CYS A 52 5.82 -13.35 5.47
CA CYS A 52 6.24 -12.11 6.12
C CYS A 52 7.76 -11.95 6.00
N ILE A 53 8.20 -10.79 5.54
CA ILE A 53 9.61 -10.38 5.43
C ILE A 53 9.86 -9.23 6.38
N SER A 54 10.82 -9.38 7.30
CA SER A 54 11.25 -8.32 8.20
C SER A 54 12.27 -7.40 7.52
N LEU A 55 12.07 -6.09 7.60
CA LEU A 55 12.91 -5.09 6.94
C LEU A 55 13.44 -4.08 7.95
N LEU A 56 14.70 -3.70 7.82
CA LEU A 56 15.21 -2.48 8.44
C LEU A 56 14.63 -1.29 7.67
N LYS A 57 13.79 -0.48 8.33
CA LYS A 57 13.13 0.68 7.73
C LYS A 57 13.67 1.96 8.36
N ILE A 58 14.44 2.69 7.59
CA ILE A 58 15.10 3.93 8.03
C ILE A 58 15.11 4.99 6.95
N LEU A 59 15.31 6.24 7.36
CA LEU A 59 15.74 7.32 6.46
C LEU A 59 17.28 7.36 6.38
N MET A 60 17.80 7.69 5.21
CA MET A 60 19.21 8.06 5.10
C MET A 60 19.48 9.39 5.80
N THR A 61 18.59 10.35 5.61
CA THR A 61 18.59 11.63 6.32
C THR A 61 17.18 12.16 6.50
N ASN A 62 16.94 12.84 7.61
CA ASN A 62 15.74 13.64 7.80
C ASN A 62 15.99 15.15 7.58
N SER A 63 17.21 15.55 7.21
CA SER A 63 17.47 16.89 6.66
C SER A 63 16.91 16.99 5.27
N CYS A 64 15.95 17.91 5.06
CA CYS A 64 15.28 18.10 3.78
C CYS A 64 15.27 19.58 3.40
N ILE A 65 15.49 19.87 2.11
CA ILE A 65 15.40 21.23 1.58
C ILE A 65 13.98 21.63 1.17
N TYR A 66 13.02 20.69 1.20
CA TYR A 66 11.63 20.93 0.81
C TYR A 66 10.74 21.31 1.99
N SER A 67 9.68 22.07 1.69
CA SER A 67 8.73 22.62 2.65
C SER A 67 7.35 21.96 2.57
N CYS A 68 7.31 20.63 2.36
CA CYS A 68 6.05 19.88 2.24
C CYS A 68 5.22 20.01 3.53
N GLU A 69 4.01 20.57 3.44
CA GLU A 69 3.13 20.91 4.57
C GLU A 69 2.68 19.70 5.41
N TYR A 70 2.72 18.51 4.82
CA TYR A 70 2.35 17.26 5.49
C TYR A 70 3.53 16.53 6.14
N CYS A 71 4.76 17.04 6.00
CA CYS A 71 5.97 16.31 6.39
C CYS A 71 6.57 16.86 7.67
N ILE A 72 6.80 15.99 8.66
CA ILE A 72 7.49 16.36 9.89
C ILE A 72 8.94 16.81 9.64
N ASN A 73 9.55 16.30 8.55
CA ASN A 73 10.93 16.59 8.19
C ASN A 73 11.06 17.79 7.23
N ARG A 74 10.00 18.60 7.07
CA ARG A 74 10.08 19.82 6.27
C ARG A 74 11.15 20.77 6.80
N ARG A 75 11.68 21.61 5.92
CA ARG A 75 12.82 22.50 6.22
C ARG A 75 12.58 23.39 7.44
N GLU A 76 11.36 23.91 7.60
CA GLU A 76 11.01 24.86 8.64
C GLU A 76 10.75 24.24 10.01
N ASN A 77 10.62 22.92 10.11
CA ASN A 77 10.39 22.28 11.40
C ASN A 77 11.66 22.16 12.22
N ASP A 78 11.56 22.55 13.47
CA ASP A 78 12.63 22.38 14.46
C ASP A 78 12.63 20.93 14.98
N THR A 79 13.18 20.02 14.16
CA THR A 79 13.33 18.60 14.51
C THR A 79 14.81 18.25 14.55
N ILE A 80 15.20 17.37 15.48
CA ILE A 80 16.58 16.87 15.53
C ILE A 80 16.94 16.23 14.19
N ARG A 81 17.99 16.74 13.55
CA ARG A 81 18.43 16.28 12.23
C ARG A 81 19.59 15.29 12.36
N ALA A 82 19.50 14.20 11.63
CA ALA A 82 20.56 13.21 11.53
C ALA A 82 20.77 12.77 10.08
N THR A 83 21.97 12.28 9.80
CA THR A 83 22.33 11.77 8.46
C THR A 83 23.27 10.59 8.63
N PHE A 84 22.95 9.48 7.98
CA PHE A 84 23.85 8.36 7.80
C PHE A 84 24.73 8.55 6.56
N THR A 85 25.95 8.03 6.63
CA THR A 85 26.72 7.78 5.41
C THR A 85 26.21 6.51 4.72
N PRO A 86 26.47 6.33 3.41
CA PRO A 86 26.16 5.08 2.72
C PRO A 86 26.79 3.84 3.37
N GLU A 87 28.01 3.99 3.87
CA GLU A 87 28.76 2.95 4.55
C GLU A 87 28.10 2.55 5.87
N GLU A 88 27.70 3.54 6.69
CA GLU A 88 26.99 3.29 7.95
C GLU A 88 25.69 2.50 7.75
N ILE A 89 24.91 2.84 6.69
CA ILE A 89 23.67 2.11 6.37
C ILE A 89 23.97 0.69 5.92
N ALA A 90 24.96 0.51 5.05
CA ALA A 90 25.33 -0.81 4.56
C ALA A 90 25.84 -1.71 5.70
N ASP A 91 26.70 -1.19 6.58
CA ASP A 91 27.23 -1.91 7.75
C ASP A 91 26.10 -2.25 8.74
N LEU A 92 25.21 -1.28 9.02
CA LEU A 92 24.07 -1.47 9.91
C LEU A 92 23.13 -2.56 9.36
N THR A 93 22.81 -2.51 8.07
CA THR A 93 21.97 -3.53 7.41
C THR A 93 22.59 -4.92 7.53
N MET A 94 23.88 -5.05 7.25
CA MET A 94 24.56 -6.34 7.36
C MET A 94 24.65 -6.87 8.79
N ASN A 95 24.86 -6.00 9.76
CA ASN A 95 24.87 -6.37 11.18
C ASN A 95 23.51 -6.88 11.65
N PHE A 96 22.41 -6.25 11.25
CA PHE A 96 21.06 -6.69 11.59
C PHE A 96 20.71 -7.99 10.87
N TYR A 97 21.11 -8.13 9.61
CA TYR A 97 20.90 -9.35 8.82
C TYR A 97 21.65 -10.56 9.43
N ARG A 98 22.92 -10.40 9.76
CA ARG A 98 23.73 -11.49 10.37
C ARG A 98 23.20 -11.95 11.72
N ARG A 99 22.49 -11.08 12.44
CA ARG A 99 21.83 -11.40 13.71
C ARG A 99 20.40 -11.94 13.54
N ASN A 100 19.96 -12.17 12.32
CA ASN A 100 18.60 -12.64 11.96
C ASN A 100 17.48 -11.69 12.45
N TYR A 101 17.75 -10.39 12.57
CA TYR A 101 16.72 -9.41 12.93
C TYR A 101 15.90 -8.97 11.73
N ILE A 102 16.48 -9.01 10.53
CA ILE A 102 15.89 -8.58 9.27
C ILE A 102 16.26 -9.51 8.12
N GLU A 103 15.43 -9.52 7.09
CA GLU A 103 15.65 -10.19 5.80
C GLU A 103 15.95 -9.20 4.68
N GLY A 104 15.81 -7.88 4.95
CA GLY A 104 16.05 -6.86 3.94
C GLY A 104 16.09 -5.45 4.48
N LEU A 105 16.23 -4.50 3.56
CA LEU A 105 16.30 -3.06 3.81
C LEU A 105 15.14 -2.35 3.12
N PHE A 106 14.46 -1.45 3.83
CA PHE A 106 13.62 -0.40 3.26
C PHE A 106 14.28 0.96 3.55
N LEU A 107 14.72 1.65 2.50
CA LEU A 107 15.44 2.90 2.62
C LEU A 107 14.71 4.03 1.90
N SER A 108 14.49 5.13 2.60
CA SER A 108 14.03 6.40 2.07
C SER A 108 14.94 7.54 2.51
N SER A 109 14.64 8.77 2.13
CA SER A 109 15.45 9.94 2.49
C SER A 109 14.65 11.23 2.40
N GLY A 110 14.95 12.20 3.26
CA GLY A 110 14.77 13.60 2.95
C GLY A 110 15.68 14.00 1.79
N ILE A 111 15.38 15.10 1.11
CA ILE A 111 16.17 15.58 -0.03
C ILE A 111 17.22 16.57 0.50
N ALA A 112 18.47 16.11 0.53
CA ALA A 112 19.61 16.94 0.90
C ALA A 112 20.23 17.58 -0.35
N LYS A 113 20.61 18.86 -0.28
CA LYS A 113 21.24 19.65 -1.36
C LYS A 113 20.41 19.72 -2.65
N ASN A 114 20.23 18.60 -3.35
CA ASN A 114 19.43 18.47 -4.57
C ASN A 114 19.02 16.99 -4.77
N PRO A 115 18.07 16.71 -5.71
CA PRO A 115 17.61 15.35 -5.99
C PRO A 115 18.70 14.37 -6.40
N ASP A 116 19.60 14.76 -7.31
CA ASP A 116 20.66 13.87 -7.83
C ASP A 116 21.67 13.52 -6.74
N TYR A 117 22.14 14.49 -5.98
CA TYR A 117 23.04 14.24 -4.84
C TYR A 117 22.45 13.22 -3.85
N THR A 118 21.16 13.35 -3.55
CA THR A 118 20.48 12.43 -2.62
C THR A 118 20.35 11.04 -3.26
N MET A 119 19.98 11.00 -4.54
CA MET A 119 19.81 9.75 -5.27
C MET A 119 21.11 8.98 -5.44
N GLU A 120 22.23 9.66 -5.74
CA GLU A 120 23.58 9.07 -5.82
C GLU A 120 23.96 8.36 -4.52
N ARG A 121 23.68 8.98 -3.38
CA ARG A 121 23.97 8.40 -2.07
C ARG A 121 23.10 7.16 -1.79
N LEU A 122 21.81 7.17 -2.18
CA LEU A 122 20.95 6.00 -2.09
C LEU A 122 21.45 4.87 -2.99
N VAL A 123 21.81 5.18 -4.22
CA VAL A 123 22.42 4.20 -5.16
C VAL A 123 23.71 3.62 -4.58
N LYS A 124 24.55 4.46 -3.95
CA LYS A 124 25.79 4.00 -3.31
C LYS A 124 25.54 2.98 -2.19
N VAL A 125 24.48 3.13 -1.39
CA VAL A 125 24.10 2.10 -0.41
C VAL A 125 23.79 0.77 -1.09
N ALA A 126 23.01 0.80 -2.18
CA ALA A 126 22.67 -0.42 -2.92
C ALA A 126 23.90 -1.07 -3.55
N GLU A 127 24.83 -0.28 -4.09
CA GLU A 127 26.11 -0.76 -4.61
C GLU A 127 26.96 -1.44 -3.53
N LEU A 128 27.10 -0.80 -2.37
CA LEU A 128 27.84 -1.38 -1.24
C LEU A 128 27.24 -2.72 -0.82
N LEU A 129 25.92 -2.78 -0.68
CA LEU A 129 25.23 -4.01 -0.33
C LEU A 129 25.44 -5.10 -1.40
N ARG A 130 25.20 -4.80 -2.68
CA ARG A 130 25.25 -5.80 -3.76
C ARG A 130 26.68 -6.22 -4.11
N TYR A 131 27.60 -5.27 -4.22
CA TYR A 131 28.95 -5.56 -4.73
C TYR A 131 29.98 -5.82 -3.62
N LYS A 132 30.04 -4.97 -2.58
CA LYS A 132 31.00 -5.13 -1.48
C LYS A 132 30.60 -6.28 -0.54
N TYR A 133 29.32 -6.29 -0.09
CA TYR A 133 28.85 -7.29 0.86
C TYR A 133 28.21 -8.51 0.22
N LYS A 134 28.01 -8.52 -1.10
CA LYS A 134 27.33 -9.58 -1.85
C LYS A 134 25.96 -9.97 -1.22
N PHE A 135 25.26 -8.97 -0.70
CA PHE A 135 23.99 -9.12 -0.03
C PHE A 135 22.89 -9.48 -1.02
N ASN A 136 22.25 -10.63 -0.86
CA ASN A 136 21.17 -11.13 -1.70
C ASN A 136 19.78 -10.98 -1.05
N GLY A 137 19.68 -10.33 0.13
CA GLY A 137 18.42 -10.03 0.77
C GLY A 137 17.62 -8.98 0.01
N TYR A 138 16.37 -8.80 0.40
CA TYR A 138 15.43 -7.88 -0.24
C TYR A 138 15.82 -6.41 0.00
N ILE A 139 15.83 -5.61 -1.07
CA ILE A 139 16.07 -4.16 -1.00
C ILE A 139 14.91 -3.42 -1.64
N HIS A 140 14.24 -2.58 -0.84
CA HIS A 140 13.24 -1.64 -1.29
C HIS A 140 13.74 -0.21 -1.05
N MET A 141 13.82 0.59 -2.10
CA MET A 141 14.25 1.99 -1.97
C MET A 141 13.22 2.95 -2.57
N LYS A 142 13.12 4.12 -1.96
CA LYS A 142 12.36 5.25 -2.53
C LYS A 142 13.28 6.07 -3.43
N ALA A 143 12.91 6.17 -4.70
CA ALA A 143 13.57 7.07 -5.63
C ALA A 143 13.17 8.52 -5.34
N ILE A 144 14.09 9.43 -5.53
CA ILE A 144 13.90 10.85 -5.29
C ILE A 144 13.23 11.48 -6.52
N PRO A 145 12.08 12.17 -6.36
CA PRO A 145 11.46 12.93 -7.44
C PRO A 145 12.42 13.99 -7.98
N GLY A 146 12.49 14.09 -9.30
CA GLY A 146 13.40 15.04 -9.98
C GLY A 146 14.84 14.54 -10.16
N ALA A 147 15.19 13.34 -9.69
CA ALA A 147 16.50 12.75 -9.97
C ALA A 147 16.63 12.32 -11.44
N SER A 148 17.87 12.31 -11.94
CA SER A 148 18.19 11.94 -13.32
C SER A 148 17.76 10.51 -13.66
N SER A 149 17.38 10.30 -14.91
CA SER A 149 16.93 8.99 -15.42
C SER A 149 18.00 7.91 -15.27
N ASP A 150 19.27 8.27 -15.39
CA ASP A 150 20.40 7.34 -15.29
C ASP A 150 20.55 6.81 -13.86
N LEU A 151 20.40 7.66 -12.87
CA LEU A 151 20.42 7.27 -11.45
C LEU A 151 19.23 6.37 -11.11
N VAL A 152 18.04 6.69 -11.62
CA VAL A 152 16.83 5.86 -11.44
C VAL A 152 17.02 4.49 -12.09
N LYS A 153 17.58 4.43 -13.32
CA LYS A 153 17.91 3.18 -14.00
C LYS A 153 18.95 2.37 -13.23
N LYS A 154 20.02 3.01 -12.77
CA LYS A 154 21.08 2.38 -11.98
C LYS A 154 20.52 1.76 -10.69
N MET A 155 19.68 2.50 -9.97
CA MET A 155 18.97 1.96 -8.79
C MET A 155 18.12 0.74 -9.15
N GLY A 156 17.38 0.79 -10.28
CA GLY A 156 16.50 -0.31 -10.71
C GLY A 156 17.22 -1.64 -10.99
N LEU A 157 18.51 -1.59 -11.31
CA LEU A 157 19.34 -2.79 -11.48
C LEU A 157 19.82 -3.39 -10.15
N LEU A 158 19.83 -2.59 -9.09
CA LEU A 158 20.40 -2.97 -7.79
C LEU A 158 19.37 -3.36 -6.74
N VAL A 159 18.13 -2.86 -6.86
CA VAL A 159 17.09 -3.08 -5.85
C VAL A 159 15.97 -3.99 -6.36
N ASP A 160 15.24 -4.61 -5.43
CA ASP A 160 14.14 -5.50 -5.79
C ASP A 160 12.85 -4.72 -6.06
N ARG A 161 12.60 -3.65 -5.29
CA ARG A 161 11.44 -2.77 -5.44
C ARG A 161 11.85 -1.31 -5.36
N MET A 162 11.20 -0.50 -6.18
CA MET A 162 11.33 0.95 -6.14
C MET A 162 9.98 1.59 -5.87
N SER A 163 9.93 2.58 -4.97
CA SER A 163 8.77 3.44 -4.79
C SER A 163 9.08 4.85 -5.28
N ILE A 164 8.14 5.42 -6.04
CA ILE A 164 8.15 6.83 -6.42
C ILE A 164 6.83 7.40 -5.94
N ASN A 165 6.86 8.22 -4.89
CA ASN A 165 5.63 8.67 -4.25
C ASN A 165 4.92 9.73 -5.08
N ILE A 166 3.64 9.49 -5.40
CA ILE A 166 2.77 10.51 -6.01
C ILE A 166 2.36 11.59 -5.00
N GLU A 167 2.39 11.26 -3.71
CA GLU A 167 2.03 12.06 -2.54
C GLU A 167 0.55 12.44 -2.51
N LEU A 168 0.04 13.14 -3.50
CA LEU A 168 -1.33 13.68 -3.56
C LEU A 168 -1.98 13.33 -4.90
N PRO A 169 -3.32 13.16 -4.94
CA PRO A 169 -4.00 12.68 -6.15
C PRO A 169 -4.07 13.69 -7.28
N THR A 170 -3.98 15.00 -6.96
CA THR A 170 -4.15 16.08 -7.94
C THR A 170 -2.96 17.03 -7.98
N GLN A 171 -2.72 17.65 -9.16
CA GLN A 171 -1.69 18.71 -9.30
C GLN A 171 -2.01 19.91 -8.39
N LYS A 172 -3.29 20.26 -8.24
CA LYS A 172 -3.73 21.35 -7.38
C LYS A 172 -3.32 21.14 -5.93
N ALA A 173 -3.59 19.94 -5.39
CA ALA A 173 -3.22 19.58 -4.04
C ALA A 173 -1.69 19.53 -3.86
N LEU A 174 -0.99 18.98 -4.86
CA LEU A 174 0.48 18.91 -4.83
C LEU A 174 1.09 20.30 -4.79
N SER A 175 0.63 21.25 -5.65
CA SER A 175 1.12 22.63 -5.66
C SER A 175 0.82 23.37 -4.36
N LEU A 176 -0.27 23.01 -3.66
CA LEU A 176 -0.65 23.61 -2.39
C LEU A 176 0.18 23.10 -1.20
N LEU A 177 0.38 21.79 -1.15
CA LEU A 177 0.95 21.11 0.03
C LEU A 177 2.42 20.68 -0.14
N ALA A 178 2.95 20.70 -1.35
CA ALA A 178 4.35 20.38 -1.66
C ALA A 178 4.83 21.23 -2.86
N PRO A 179 4.98 22.54 -2.69
CA PRO A 179 5.18 23.49 -3.80
C PRO A 179 6.44 23.22 -4.63
N GLU A 180 7.46 22.62 -4.05
CA GLU A 180 8.70 22.26 -4.76
C GLU A 180 8.57 20.98 -5.62
N LYS A 181 7.47 20.22 -5.48
CA LYS A 181 7.22 18.99 -6.24
C LYS A 181 6.29 19.26 -7.43
N LYS A 182 6.70 18.83 -8.60
CA LYS A 182 5.86 18.83 -9.80
C LYS A 182 5.43 17.41 -10.14
N ILE A 183 4.20 17.23 -10.59
CA ILE A 183 3.69 15.90 -10.94
C ILE A 183 4.53 15.25 -12.07
N ALA A 184 5.07 16.06 -12.97
CA ALA A 184 5.95 15.60 -14.04
C ALA A 184 7.27 14.98 -13.51
N ASP A 185 7.83 15.55 -12.44
CA ASP A 185 9.06 15.06 -11.80
C ASP A 185 8.85 13.71 -11.11
N ILE A 186 7.59 13.36 -10.83
CA ILE A 186 7.18 12.08 -10.25
C ILE A 186 6.80 11.08 -11.35
N THR A 187 5.98 11.50 -12.30
CA THR A 187 5.41 10.60 -13.31
C THR A 187 6.38 10.24 -14.42
N LYS A 188 7.30 11.14 -14.78
CA LYS A 188 8.34 10.86 -15.77
C LYS A 188 9.28 9.70 -15.33
N PRO A 189 9.83 9.68 -14.12
CA PRO A 189 10.56 8.51 -13.62
C PRO A 189 9.72 7.23 -13.60
N MET A 190 8.43 7.29 -13.21
CA MET A 190 7.54 6.12 -13.25
C MET A 190 7.41 5.54 -14.67
N ALA A 191 7.27 6.40 -15.68
CA ALA A 191 7.20 6.00 -17.09
C ALA A 191 8.51 5.37 -17.56
N ASN A 192 9.66 5.96 -17.21
CA ASN A 192 10.97 5.43 -17.52
C ASN A 192 11.19 4.05 -16.89
N VAL A 193 10.84 3.89 -15.61
CA VAL A 193 10.91 2.59 -14.91
C VAL A 193 10.04 1.54 -15.62
N LYS A 194 8.80 1.87 -16.04
CA LYS A 194 7.97 0.96 -16.82
C LYS A 194 8.66 0.53 -18.11
N LYS A 195 9.21 1.50 -18.86
CA LYS A 195 9.94 1.22 -20.11
C LYS A 195 11.11 0.26 -19.89
N GLU A 196 11.94 0.54 -18.89
CA GLU A 196 13.09 -0.32 -18.57
C GLU A 196 12.63 -1.73 -18.11
N MET A 197 11.58 -1.84 -17.29
CA MET A 197 11.01 -3.13 -16.91
C MET A 197 10.58 -3.96 -18.13
N MET A 198 9.97 -3.32 -19.14
CA MET A 198 9.57 -3.98 -20.38
C MET A 198 10.79 -4.41 -21.21
N VAL A 199 11.78 -3.54 -21.38
CA VAL A 199 13.02 -3.84 -22.13
C VAL A 199 13.77 -5.01 -21.49
N TYR A 200 14.12 -4.90 -20.21
CA TYR A 200 14.83 -5.98 -19.50
C TYR A 200 14.00 -7.26 -19.41
N GLY A 201 12.67 -7.17 -19.31
CA GLY A 201 11.78 -8.31 -19.35
C GLY A 201 11.81 -9.05 -20.70
N ALA A 202 11.76 -8.33 -21.80
CA ALA A 202 11.87 -8.88 -23.16
C ALA A 202 13.27 -9.47 -23.45
N ASP A 203 14.32 -8.77 -23.04
CA ASP A 203 15.70 -9.22 -23.23
C ASP A 203 15.99 -10.51 -22.44
N ARG A 204 15.44 -10.65 -21.24
CA ARG A 204 15.56 -11.88 -20.44
C ARG A 204 14.90 -13.10 -21.07
N GLN A 205 13.88 -12.93 -21.90
CA GLN A 205 13.31 -14.03 -22.68
C GLN A 205 14.24 -14.52 -23.78
N LYS A 206 15.13 -13.64 -24.25
CA LYS A 206 16.08 -13.94 -25.34
C LYS A 206 17.47 -14.31 -24.83
N PHE A 207 17.92 -13.67 -23.74
CA PHE A 207 19.29 -13.77 -23.26
C PHE A 207 19.32 -14.09 -21.76
N ALA A 208 19.84 -15.27 -21.40
CA ALA A 208 19.90 -15.77 -20.02
C ALA A 208 20.71 -14.86 -19.07
N HIS A 209 21.69 -14.14 -19.58
CA HIS A 209 22.60 -13.28 -18.81
C HIS A 209 22.05 -11.86 -18.54
N THR A 210 20.89 -11.50 -19.11
CA THR A 210 20.30 -10.19 -18.87
C THR A 210 19.96 -10.01 -17.38
N PRO A 211 20.42 -8.94 -16.72
CA PRO A 211 20.14 -8.73 -15.31
C PRO A 211 18.65 -8.54 -15.04
N LYS A 212 18.23 -8.83 -13.81
CA LYS A 212 16.87 -8.53 -13.34
C LYS A 212 16.77 -7.03 -13.08
N PHE A 213 15.75 -6.39 -13.64
CA PHE A 213 15.43 -5.00 -13.37
C PHE A 213 14.15 -4.96 -12.53
N LEU A 214 14.23 -4.44 -11.30
CA LEU A 214 13.10 -4.32 -10.36
C LEU A 214 12.21 -5.57 -10.30
N PRO A 215 12.71 -6.74 -9.88
CA PRO A 215 11.93 -7.99 -9.90
C PRO A 215 10.61 -7.92 -9.12
N ALA A 216 10.52 -7.12 -8.05
CA ALA A 216 9.29 -6.88 -7.29
C ALA A 216 8.51 -5.63 -7.78
N GLY A 217 8.96 -4.98 -8.87
CA GLY A 217 8.27 -3.89 -9.53
C GLY A 217 8.29 -2.55 -8.81
N GLN A 218 7.52 -1.60 -9.35
CA GLN A 218 7.39 -0.26 -8.77
C GLN A 218 6.08 -0.08 -8.01
N THR A 219 6.11 0.80 -7.02
CA THR A 219 4.97 1.17 -6.17
C THR A 219 4.94 2.68 -5.95
N THR A 220 3.84 3.18 -5.38
CA THR A 220 3.70 4.57 -4.96
C THR A 220 2.97 4.67 -3.64
N GLN A 221 3.04 5.83 -3.00
CA GLN A 221 2.27 6.19 -1.83
C GLN A 221 1.48 7.45 -2.11
N MET A 222 0.24 7.50 -1.59
CA MET A 222 -0.68 8.62 -1.68
C MET A 222 -1.20 8.96 -0.28
N ILE A 223 -1.14 10.23 0.10
CA ILE A 223 -1.65 10.74 1.37
C ILE A 223 -3.15 11.00 1.22
N VAL A 224 -3.92 10.57 2.22
CA VAL A 224 -5.38 10.65 2.25
C VAL A 224 -5.83 11.61 3.35
N GLY A 225 -6.66 12.58 2.99
CA GLY A 225 -7.27 13.50 3.96
C GLY A 225 -6.38 14.67 4.38
N ALA A 226 -5.26 14.92 3.70
CA ALA A 226 -4.48 16.14 3.88
C ALA A 226 -5.13 17.34 3.17
N ASN A 227 -6.02 17.10 2.25
CA ASN A 227 -6.82 18.09 1.51
C ASN A 227 -8.25 17.54 1.32
N ARG A 228 -9.11 18.25 0.59
CA ARG A 228 -10.53 17.93 0.39
C ARG A 228 -10.84 17.08 -0.84
N GLU A 229 -9.85 16.32 -1.35
CA GLU A 229 -10.10 15.41 -2.46
C GLU A 229 -11.11 14.32 -2.07
N SER A 230 -11.99 14.01 -3.02
CA SER A 230 -12.94 12.93 -2.91
C SER A 230 -12.27 11.55 -3.06
N ASP A 231 -12.92 10.51 -2.54
CA ASP A 231 -12.43 9.14 -2.73
C ASP A 231 -12.48 8.72 -4.21
N LEU A 232 -13.43 9.27 -4.98
CA LEU A 232 -13.50 9.06 -6.43
C LEU A 232 -12.25 9.59 -7.15
N GLU A 233 -11.77 10.79 -6.80
CA GLU A 233 -10.54 11.34 -7.37
C GLU A 233 -9.33 10.49 -7.00
N ILE A 234 -9.27 10.03 -5.75
CA ILE A 234 -8.20 9.16 -5.24
C ILE A 234 -8.16 7.84 -6.01
N ILE A 235 -9.29 7.12 -6.12
CA ILE A 235 -9.31 5.81 -6.78
C ILE A 235 -9.18 5.92 -8.30
N LYS A 236 -9.70 6.97 -8.96
CA LYS A 236 -9.45 7.26 -10.37
C LYS A 236 -7.97 7.50 -10.65
N THR A 237 -7.32 8.26 -9.78
CA THR A 237 -5.87 8.47 -9.88
C THR A 237 -5.12 7.14 -9.73
N SER A 238 -5.50 6.30 -8.77
CA SER A 238 -4.90 4.97 -8.58
C SER A 238 -5.10 4.06 -9.79
N GLU A 239 -6.31 4.00 -10.34
CA GLU A 239 -6.62 3.25 -11.55
C GLU A 239 -5.78 3.72 -12.75
N LYS A 240 -5.67 5.03 -12.95
CA LYS A 240 -4.80 5.63 -13.98
C LYS A 240 -3.33 5.23 -13.78
N LEU A 241 -2.83 5.28 -12.55
CA LEU A 241 -1.45 4.92 -12.21
C LEU A 241 -1.17 3.44 -12.53
N TYR A 242 -2.07 2.52 -12.20
CA TYR A 242 -1.96 1.11 -12.55
C TYR A 242 -1.90 0.89 -14.06
N ASN A 243 -2.82 1.48 -14.80
CA ASN A 243 -2.94 1.30 -16.25
C ASN A 243 -1.78 1.96 -17.00
N THR A 244 -1.33 3.15 -16.54
CA THR A 244 -0.32 3.93 -17.25
C THR A 244 1.10 3.48 -16.93
N TYR A 245 1.42 3.21 -15.66
CA TYR A 245 2.81 3.01 -15.21
C TYR A 245 3.11 1.58 -14.74
N ALA A 246 2.18 0.65 -14.88
CA ALA A 246 2.32 -0.75 -14.45
C ALA A 246 2.75 -0.88 -12.97
N LEU A 247 2.20 -0.02 -12.09
CA LEU A 247 2.45 -0.09 -10.68
C LEU A 247 1.94 -1.42 -10.10
N LYS A 248 2.67 -1.99 -9.17
CA LYS A 248 2.23 -3.17 -8.42
C LYS A 248 1.24 -2.80 -7.31
N ARG A 249 1.40 -1.61 -6.71
CA ARG A 249 0.53 -1.15 -5.62
C ARG A 249 0.59 0.36 -5.44
N VAL A 250 -0.55 0.94 -5.09
CA VAL A 250 -0.69 2.25 -4.46
C VAL A 250 -0.87 2.02 -2.96
N TYR A 251 -0.04 2.66 -2.13
CA TYR A 251 -0.19 2.68 -0.69
C TYR A 251 -0.93 3.95 -0.29
N TYR A 252 -2.02 3.80 0.45
CA TYR A 252 -2.75 4.92 1.04
C TYR A 252 -2.24 5.17 2.44
N SER A 253 -2.04 6.42 2.79
CA SER A 253 -1.60 6.84 4.11
C SER A 253 -2.53 7.93 4.62
N GLY A 254 -3.33 7.64 5.63
CA GLY A 254 -4.11 8.67 6.31
C GLY A 254 -3.19 9.78 6.81
N PHE A 255 -3.53 11.02 6.50
CA PHE A 255 -2.77 12.18 6.96
C PHE A 255 -2.69 12.20 8.49
N VAL A 256 -1.48 12.28 9.01
CA VAL A 256 -1.24 12.43 10.45
C VAL A 256 -0.96 13.90 10.73
N PRO A 257 -1.78 14.59 11.54
CA PRO A 257 -1.64 16.02 11.79
C PRO A 257 -0.49 16.33 12.77
N VAL A 258 0.74 16.01 12.37
CA VAL A 258 1.96 16.25 13.18
C VAL A 258 2.50 17.66 13.00
N VAL A 259 2.07 18.36 11.97
CA VAL A 259 2.46 19.75 11.66
C VAL A 259 1.21 20.57 11.50
N LYS A 260 1.10 21.66 12.26
CA LYS A 260 0.03 22.65 12.08
C LYS A 260 0.43 23.60 10.97
N SER A 261 -0.34 23.62 9.89
CA SER A 261 -0.22 24.62 8.83
C SER A 261 -1.58 25.22 8.52
N LYS A 262 -1.59 26.35 7.82
CA LYS A 262 -2.85 27.00 7.38
C LYS A 262 -3.68 26.10 6.46
N TYR A 263 -3.05 25.12 5.78
CA TYR A 263 -3.70 24.22 4.84
C TYR A 263 -4.24 22.96 5.50
N THR A 264 -3.69 22.59 6.66
CA THR A 264 -4.08 21.39 7.42
C THR A 264 -4.79 21.76 8.72
N ALA A 265 -5.03 23.05 8.95
CA ALA A 265 -5.80 23.54 10.08
C ALA A 265 -7.21 22.92 10.09
N GLY A 266 -7.66 22.46 11.25
CA GLY A 266 -8.96 21.78 11.40
C GLY A 266 -8.96 20.27 11.08
N ILE A 267 -7.81 19.69 10.73
CA ILE A 267 -7.66 18.24 10.61
C ILE A 267 -7.04 17.73 11.92
N ASP A 268 -7.88 17.24 12.83
CA ASP A 268 -7.44 16.85 14.17
C ASP A 268 -7.17 15.34 14.29
N LYS A 269 -7.71 14.53 13.39
CA LYS A 269 -7.62 13.07 13.44
C LYS A 269 -7.22 12.47 12.09
N THR A 270 -6.35 11.45 12.16
CA THR A 270 -6.02 10.64 10.98
C THR A 270 -7.25 9.88 10.50
N PRO A 271 -7.60 9.95 9.19
CA PRO A 271 -8.81 9.32 8.65
C PRO A 271 -8.61 7.80 8.41
N LEU A 272 -8.33 7.02 9.46
CA LEU A 272 -7.99 5.60 9.37
C LEU A 272 -9.07 4.74 8.70
N LEU A 273 -10.34 4.98 9.01
CA LEU A 273 -11.44 4.22 8.42
C LEU A 273 -11.60 4.53 6.92
N ARG A 274 -11.39 5.79 6.51
CA ARG A 274 -11.35 6.19 5.09
C ARG A 274 -10.18 5.52 4.36
N GLU A 275 -9.00 5.52 4.96
CA GLU A 275 -7.82 4.79 4.45
C GLU A 275 -8.15 3.31 4.23
N HIS A 276 -8.78 2.67 5.23
CA HIS A 276 -9.19 1.27 5.14
C HIS A 276 -10.17 1.02 3.99
N ARG A 277 -11.19 1.88 3.81
CA ARG A 277 -12.13 1.78 2.67
C ARG A 277 -11.43 1.93 1.32
N LEU A 278 -10.46 2.82 1.22
CA LEU A 278 -9.64 2.98 0.01
C LEU A 278 -8.81 1.73 -0.29
N TYR A 279 -8.20 1.09 0.71
CA TYR A 279 -7.52 -0.18 0.52
C TYR A 279 -8.45 -1.30 0.05
N GLN A 280 -9.67 -1.37 0.58
CA GLN A 280 -10.68 -2.32 0.13
C GLN A 280 -11.07 -2.06 -1.34
N ALA A 281 -11.31 -0.80 -1.70
CA ALA A 281 -11.63 -0.41 -3.08
C ALA A 281 -10.46 -0.68 -4.04
N ASP A 282 -9.24 -0.37 -3.66
CA ASP A 282 -8.02 -0.68 -4.42
C ASP A 282 -7.91 -2.18 -4.73
N PHE A 283 -8.25 -3.01 -3.76
CA PHE A 283 -8.27 -4.46 -3.96
C PHE A 283 -9.33 -4.90 -4.97
N LEU A 284 -10.50 -4.23 -4.99
CA LEU A 284 -11.54 -4.48 -6.00
C LEU A 284 -11.06 -4.09 -7.41
N LEU A 285 -10.38 -2.94 -7.56
CA LEU A 285 -9.80 -2.54 -8.84
C LEU A 285 -8.80 -3.58 -9.35
N ARG A 286 -7.83 -3.96 -8.51
CA ARG A 286 -6.71 -4.82 -8.94
C ARG A 286 -7.07 -6.29 -9.12
N ALA A 287 -7.93 -6.83 -8.26
CA ALA A 287 -8.18 -8.27 -8.18
C ALA A 287 -9.55 -8.71 -8.70
N TYR A 288 -10.54 -7.80 -8.74
CA TYR A 288 -11.93 -8.14 -9.05
C TYR A 288 -12.44 -7.51 -10.35
N ARG A 289 -11.58 -6.76 -11.07
CA ARG A 289 -11.90 -6.06 -12.31
C ARG A 289 -13.02 -5.02 -12.18
N PHE A 290 -13.16 -4.40 -11.01
CA PHE A 290 -13.96 -3.20 -10.88
C PHE A 290 -13.21 -2.01 -11.48
N LYS A 291 -13.96 -1.04 -11.98
CA LYS A 291 -13.46 0.29 -12.35
C LYS A 291 -13.78 1.29 -11.24
N ALA A 292 -13.08 2.38 -11.20
CA ALA A 292 -13.36 3.46 -10.23
C ALA A 292 -14.81 3.97 -10.36
N ASP A 293 -15.28 4.14 -11.60
CA ASP A 293 -16.65 4.59 -11.90
C ASP A 293 -17.74 3.51 -11.60
N ASP A 294 -17.38 2.25 -11.40
CA ASP A 294 -18.30 1.23 -10.88
C ASP A 294 -18.57 1.45 -9.39
N LEU A 295 -17.56 1.91 -8.64
CA LEU A 295 -17.60 1.98 -7.17
C LEU A 295 -18.17 3.28 -6.65
N LEU A 296 -17.90 4.41 -7.31
CA LEU A 296 -18.31 5.76 -6.94
C LEU A 296 -18.73 6.57 -8.16
N SER A 297 -19.58 7.56 -7.94
CA SER A 297 -20.05 8.51 -8.95
C SER A 297 -19.77 9.95 -8.52
N LEU A 298 -20.02 10.93 -9.39
CA LEU A 298 -19.88 12.35 -9.03
C LEU A 298 -20.91 12.78 -7.97
N SER A 299 -22.09 12.17 -7.93
CA SER A 299 -23.11 12.43 -6.91
C SER A 299 -22.79 11.76 -5.57
N GLU A 300 -22.06 10.64 -5.59
CA GLU A 300 -21.62 9.90 -4.41
C GLU A 300 -20.10 9.69 -4.49
N ALA A 301 -19.36 10.78 -4.31
CA ALA A 301 -17.92 10.82 -4.56
C ALA A 301 -17.06 10.25 -3.43
N ASN A 302 -17.64 9.91 -2.28
CA ASN A 302 -16.93 9.36 -1.13
C ASN A 302 -17.55 8.02 -0.69
N PHE A 303 -16.71 7.11 -0.22
CA PHE A 303 -17.17 5.85 0.34
C PHE A 303 -17.97 6.06 1.62
N ASP A 304 -19.04 5.29 1.75
CA ASP A 304 -19.71 5.14 3.00
C ASP A 304 -18.81 4.37 3.98
N LEU A 305 -18.50 5.01 5.11
CA LEU A 305 -17.59 4.43 6.10
C LEU A 305 -18.23 3.28 6.91
N SER A 306 -19.57 3.20 6.97
CA SER A 306 -20.30 2.16 7.72
C SER A 306 -20.29 0.79 7.04
N ILE A 307 -20.03 0.72 5.72
CA ILE A 307 -20.11 -0.50 4.92
C ILE A 307 -18.88 -0.64 4.01
N ASP A 308 -18.49 -1.86 3.68
CA ASP A 308 -17.39 -2.08 2.75
C ASP A 308 -17.79 -1.72 1.29
N PRO A 309 -16.84 -1.26 0.45
CA PRO A 309 -17.14 -0.79 -0.91
C PRO A 309 -17.82 -1.82 -1.81
N LYS A 310 -17.55 -3.11 -1.63
CA LYS A 310 -18.16 -4.17 -2.44
C LYS A 310 -19.62 -4.39 -2.06
N SER A 311 -19.91 -4.41 -0.77
CA SER A 311 -21.30 -4.52 -0.27
C SER A 311 -22.11 -3.28 -0.65
N ASN A 312 -21.52 -2.08 -0.54
CA ASN A 312 -22.18 -0.85 -0.98
C ASN A 312 -22.48 -0.89 -2.49
N TRP A 313 -21.52 -1.31 -3.31
CA TRP A 313 -21.76 -1.49 -4.74
C TRP A 313 -22.90 -2.46 -5.04
N ALA A 314 -22.95 -3.62 -4.35
CA ALA A 314 -23.99 -4.63 -4.56
C ALA A 314 -25.38 -4.12 -4.18
N ILE A 315 -25.51 -3.32 -3.12
CA ILE A 315 -26.76 -2.67 -2.72
C ILE A 315 -27.21 -1.66 -3.77
N ASN A 316 -26.28 -0.87 -4.30
CA ASN A 316 -26.60 0.13 -5.31
C ASN A 316 -26.97 -0.50 -6.67
N ASN A 317 -26.52 -1.73 -6.93
CA ASN A 317 -26.82 -2.52 -8.13
C ASN A 317 -27.69 -3.76 -7.79
N ILE A 318 -28.65 -3.61 -6.89
CA ILE A 318 -29.43 -4.74 -6.37
C ILE A 318 -30.25 -5.45 -7.44
N GLU A 319 -30.58 -4.77 -8.53
CA GLU A 319 -31.26 -5.32 -9.70
C GLU A 319 -30.47 -6.43 -10.42
N ARG A 320 -29.18 -6.53 -10.19
CA ARG A 320 -28.31 -7.62 -10.71
C ARG A 320 -28.38 -8.88 -9.84
N PHE A 321 -29.07 -8.83 -8.73
CA PHE A 321 -29.13 -9.90 -7.73
C PHE A 321 -30.58 -10.36 -7.51
N PRO A 322 -30.80 -11.59 -7.02
CA PRO A 322 -29.80 -12.61 -6.72
C PRO A 322 -29.24 -13.29 -7.96
N ILE A 323 -28.00 -13.79 -7.90
CA ILE A 323 -27.38 -14.60 -8.93
C ILE A 323 -27.39 -16.08 -8.56
N GLU A 324 -27.65 -16.96 -9.55
CA GLU A 324 -27.62 -18.40 -9.34
C GLU A 324 -26.18 -18.93 -9.44
N ILE A 325 -25.65 -19.42 -8.29
CA ILE A 325 -24.24 -19.84 -8.19
C ILE A 325 -23.86 -20.99 -9.12
N ASN A 326 -24.82 -21.86 -9.46
CA ASN A 326 -24.58 -22.98 -10.35
C ASN A 326 -24.43 -22.56 -11.82
N LYS A 327 -24.79 -21.31 -12.17
CA LYS A 327 -24.73 -20.76 -13.52
C LYS A 327 -23.75 -19.58 -13.66
N ALA A 328 -23.60 -18.82 -12.58
CA ALA A 328 -22.82 -17.57 -12.56
C ALA A 328 -21.38 -17.77 -13.04
N SER A 329 -20.87 -16.83 -13.81
CA SER A 329 -19.46 -16.78 -14.18
C SER A 329 -18.56 -16.51 -12.97
N TYR A 330 -17.24 -16.76 -13.12
CA TYR A 330 -16.26 -16.44 -12.09
C TYR A 330 -16.35 -14.97 -11.65
N TYR A 331 -16.50 -14.05 -12.60
CA TYR A 331 -16.54 -12.63 -12.31
C TYR A 331 -17.84 -12.17 -11.65
N GLU A 332 -18.97 -12.81 -11.96
CA GLU A 332 -20.22 -12.57 -11.25
C GLU A 332 -20.14 -13.05 -9.82
N LEU A 333 -19.58 -14.24 -9.57
CA LEU A 333 -19.32 -14.74 -8.21
C LEU A 333 -18.40 -13.81 -7.44
N MET A 334 -17.36 -13.26 -8.08
CA MET A 334 -16.45 -12.28 -7.48
C MET A 334 -17.15 -10.97 -7.06
N LYS A 335 -18.28 -10.62 -7.68
CA LYS A 335 -19.08 -9.43 -7.35
C LYS A 335 -20.01 -9.64 -6.13
N VAL A 336 -20.26 -10.89 -5.75
CA VAL A 336 -21.11 -11.20 -4.57
C VAL A 336 -20.41 -10.78 -3.28
N PRO A 337 -21.07 -9.97 -2.39
CA PRO A 337 -20.56 -9.69 -1.06
C PRO A 337 -20.25 -10.96 -0.27
N GLY A 338 -19.10 -11.01 0.39
CA GLY A 338 -18.64 -12.19 1.12
C GLY A 338 -17.93 -13.25 0.26
N PHE A 339 -18.04 -13.20 -1.07
CA PHE A 339 -17.28 -14.11 -1.94
C PHE A 339 -15.97 -13.47 -2.41
N GLY A 340 -14.90 -14.23 -2.34
CA GLY A 340 -13.59 -13.87 -2.87
C GLY A 340 -13.09 -14.91 -3.86
N ARG A 341 -11.86 -14.74 -4.33
CA ARG A 341 -11.21 -15.64 -5.29
C ARG A 341 -11.26 -17.11 -4.85
N ILE A 342 -11.04 -17.37 -3.56
CA ILE A 342 -11.04 -18.73 -3.01
C ILE A 342 -12.44 -19.36 -3.14
N TYR A 343 -13.49 -18.63 -2.72
CA TYR A 343 -14.85 -19.15 -2.77
C TYR A 343 -15.36 -19.28 -4.20
N ALA A 344 -15.10 -18.30 -5.06
CA ALA A 344 -15.47 -18.37 -6.47
C ALA A 344 -14.83 -19.60 -7.16
N ASN A 345 -13.54 -19.84 -6.94
CA ASN A 345 -12.86 -21.01 -7.49
C ASN A 345 -13.40 -22.33 -6.93
N ARG A 346 -13.69 -22.40 -5.61
CA ARG A 346 -14.31 -23.59 -5.00
C ARG A 346 -15.67 -23.90 -5.60
N ILE A 347 -16.51 -22.89 -5.77
CA ILE A 347 -17.84 -23.01 -6.38
C ILE A 347 -17.71 -23.53 -7.81
N ILE A 348 -16.88 -22.91 -8.64
CA ILE A 348 -16.71 -23.31 -10.05
C ILE A 348 -16.26 -24.75 -10.16
N ARG A 349 -15.19 -25.13 -9.47
CA ARG A 349 -14.67 -26.51 -9.48
C ARG A 349 -15.69 -27.54 -8.98
N ALA A 350 -16.39 -27.23 -7.89
CA ALA A 350 -17.31 -28.19 -7.30
C ALA A 350 -18.59 -28.40 -8.15
N ARG A 351 -19.08 -27.35 -8.83
CA ARG A 351 -20.28 -27.48 -9.68
C ARG A 351 -20.03 -28.22 -11.01
N GLU A 352 -18.78 -28.44 -11.42
CA GLU A 352 -18.40 -29.28 -12.56
C GLU A 352 -18.83 -30.75 -12.34
N PHE A 353 -18.82 -31.19 -11.08
CA PHE A 353 -19.16 -32.58 -10.71
C PHE A 353 -20.63 -32.78 -10.35
N ARG A 354 -21.28 -31.78 -9.73
CA ARG A 354 -22.69 -31.85 -9.33
C ARG A 354 -23.25 -30.45 -9.08
N LYS A 355 -24.57 -30.31 -9.22
CA LYS A 355 -25.26 -29.08 -8.77
C LYS A 355 -25.07 -28.88 -7.27
N LEU A 356 -24.71 -27.67 -6.90
CA LEU A 356 -24.46 -27.27 -5.51
C LEU A 356 -25.78 -26.95 -4.81
N THR A 357 -25.85 -27.32 -3.54
CA THR A 357 -26.88 -26.92 -2.57
C THR A 357 -26.26 -26.09 -1.46
N TYR A 358 -27.06 -25.49 -0.58
CA TYR A 358 -26.51 -24.79 0.60
C TYR A 358 -25.67 -25.70 1.52
N ASP A 359 -26.03 -26.99 1.62
CA ASP A 359 -25.23 -27.97 2.38
C ASP A 359 -23.89 -28.25 1.69
N SER A 360 -23.89 -28.27 0.34
CA SER A 360 -22.64 -28.34 -0.42
C SER A 360 -21.71 -27.15 -0.11
N LEU A 361 -22.26 -25.90 -0.03
CA LEU A 361 -21.47 -24.73 0.32
C LEU A 361 -20.89 -24.83 1.73
N LYS A 362 -21.66 -25.32 2.69
CA LYS A 362 -21.21 -25.56 4.07
C LYS A 362 -20.09 -26.60 4.10
N ALA A 363 -20.24 -27.71 3.39
CA ALA A 363 -19.22 -28.76 3.28
C ALA A 363 -17.92 -28.24 2.63
N LEU A 364 -18.03 -27.31 1.67
CA LEU A 364 -16.88 -26.61 1.03
C LEU A 364 -16.29 -25.51 1.92
N LYS A 365 -16.76 -25.33 3.14
CA LYS A 365 -16.34 -24.24 4.06
C LYS A 365 -16.51 -22.86 3.44
N ILE A 366 -17.60 -22.63 2.69
CA ILE A 366 -17.95 -21.35 2.10
C ILE A 366 -18.96 -20.66 3.02
N SER A 367 -18.58 -19.52 3.60
CA SER A 367 -19.48 -18.72 4.41
C SER A 367 -20.53 -18.03 3.53
N THR A 368 -21.81 -18.23 3.85
CA THR A 368 -22.94 -17.59 3.15
C THR A 368 -23.53 -16.43 3.95
N LYS A 369 -22.98 -16.08 5.11
CA LYS A 369 -23.55 -15.09 6.02
C LYS A 369 -23.93 -13.75 5.35
N ARG A 370 -23.05 -13.23 4.48
CA ARG A 370 -23.32 -12.03 3.68
C ARG A 370 -23.89 -12.37 2.32
N ALA A 371 -23.38 -13.43 1.68
CA ALA A 371 -23.71 -13.81 0.33
C ALA A 371 -25.17 -14.24 0.14
N GLN A 372 -25.82 -14.81 1.16
CA GLN A 372 -27.21 -15.32 1.08
C GLN A 372 -28.23 -14.28 0.60
N HIS A 373 -27.94 -12.98 0.81
CA HIS A 373 -28.79 -11.87 0.37
C HIS A 373 -28.62 -11.52 -1.12
N PHE A 374 -27.66 -12.14 -1.79
CA PHE A 374 -27.27 -11.81 -3.17
C PHE A 374 -27.21 -13.03 -4.10
N ILE A 375 -27.53 -14.23 -3.58
CA ILE A 375 -27.44 -15.48 -4.36
C ILE A 375 -28.70 -16.32 -4.28
N THR A 376 -28.91 -17.12 -5.31
CA THR A 376 -29.69 -18.35 -5.25
C THR A 376 -28.78 -19.55 -5.39
N VAL A 377 -29.17 -20.66 -4.80
CA VAL A 377 -28.47 -21.94 -4.86
C VAL A 377 -29.46 -23.00 -5.29
N ASN A 378 -29.32 -23.47 -6.52
CA ASN A 378 -30.28 -24.38 -7.16
C ASN A 378 -31.73 -23.85 -7.10
N GLY A 379 -31.89 -22.55 -7.40
CA GLY A 379 -33.16 -21.84 -7.38
C GLY A 379 -33.67 -21.42 -5.99
N VAL A 380 -33.03 -21.86 -4.90
CA VAL A 380 -33.45 -21.52 -3.54
C VAL A 380 -32.77 -20.23 -3.07
N TYR A 381 -33.56 -19.26 -2.63
CA TYR A 381 -33.11 -18.02 -2.00
C TYR A 381 -33.26 -18.12 -0.47
N ARG A 382 -32.22 -17.79 0.27
CA ARG A 382 -32.23 -17.79 1.76
C ARG A 382 -31.94 -16.40 2.36
N GLY A 383 -31.89 -15.36 1.52
CA GLY A 383 -31.74 -13.99 2.00
C GLY A 383 -33.02 -13.52 2.71
N LEU A 384 -32.88 -12.48 3.50
CA LEU A 384 -34.02 -11.80 4.09
C LEU A 384 -34.74 -10.99 3.02
N SER A 385 -36.09 -10.96 3.12
CA SER A 385 -36.88 -9.96 2.39
C SER A 385 -36.66 -8.60 3.07
N PHE A 386 -36.22 -7.62 2.30
CA PHE A 386 -36.02 -6.25 2.78
C PHE A 386 -36.91 -5.29 1.99
N LYS A 387 -37.51 -4.32 2.69
CA LYS A 387 -38.41 -3.34 2.10
C LYS A 387 -37.69 -2.25 1.31
N ASN A 388 -36.45 -1.97 1.70
CA ASN A 388 -35.63 -0.93 1.05
C ASN A 388 -34.12 -1.21 1.20
N LYS A 389 -33.30 -0.47 0.43
CA LYS A 389 -31.85 -0.59 0.45
C LYS A 389 -31.22 -0.30 1.82
N ASN A 390 -31.85 0.56 2.63
CA ASN A 390 -31.31 0.94 3.94
C ASN A 390 -31.37 -0.21 4.94
N GLU A 391 -32.43 -1.03 4.92
CA GLU A 391 -32.50 -2.24 5.76
C GLU A 391 -31.36 -3.20 5.45
N LEU A 392 -31.12 -3.46 4.16
CA LEU A 392 -30.01 -4.32 3.72
C LEU A 392 -28.65 -3.71 4.10
N LYS A 393 -28.51 -2.39 3.97
CA LYS A 393 -27.30 -1.67 4.37
C LYS A 393 -27.05 -1.84 5.88
N ASN A 394 -28.05 -1.61 6.72
CA ASN A 394 -27.92 -1.76 8.17
C ASN A 394 -27.54 -3.20 8.57
N LEU A 395 -28.11 -4.20 7.89
CA LEU A 395 -27.80 -5.61 8.12
C LEU A 395 -26.35 -5.96 7.77
N LEU A 396 -25.78 -5.31 6.77
CA LEU A 396 -24.42 -5.57 6.26
C LEU A 396 -23.36 -4.64 6.86
N SER A 397 -23.78 -3.56 7.50
CA SER A 397 -22.87 -2.64 8.19
C SER A 397 -22.18 -3.36 9.35
N ALA A 398 -20.90 -3.07 9.54
CA ALA A 398 -20.21 -3.49 10.76
C ALA A 398 -20.85 -2.80 11.96
N PRO A 399 -20.95 -3.45 13.13
CA PRO A 399 -21.27 -2.75 14.37
C PRO A 399 -20.31 -1.56 14.51
N ASP A 400 -20.85 -0.46 15.02
CA ASP A 400 -20.10 0.79 15.23
C ASP A 400 -19.07 0.56 16.38
N ASP A 401 -17.96 -0.08 16.03
CA ASP A 401 -16.86 -0.31 16.95
C ASP A 401 -15.97 0.93 16.94
N SER A 402 -16.24 1.83 17.88
CA SER A 402 -15.43 3.03 18.15
C SER A 402 -13.97 2.73 18.53
N ASN A 403 -13.59 1.46 18.55
CA ASN A 403 -12.26 0.92 18.84
C ASN A 403 -11.60 0.23 17.63
N TYR A 404 -11.64 0.84 16.44
CA TYR A 404 -10.79 0.37 15.34
C TYR A 404 -9.31 0.57 15.72
N LYS A 405 -8.73 -0.42 16.38
CA LYS A 405 -7.30 -0.69 16.29
C LYS A 405 -7.02 -1.01 14.83
N GLN A 406 -5.92 -0.49 14.30
CA GLN A 406 -5.43 -0.77 12.96
C GLN A 406 -5.45 -2.28 12.70
N LEU A 407 -6.53 -2.75 12.08
CA LEU A 407 -6.64 -4.14 11.64
C LEU A 407 -5.61 -4.32 10.53
N SER A 408 -4.77 -5.31 10.66
CA SER A 408 -3.85 -5.69 9.58
C SER A 408 -4.69 -6.13 8.37
N MET A 409 -4.15 -6.00 7.18
CA MET A 409 -4.82 -6.36 5.91
C MET A 409 -5.21 -7.86 5.85
N PHE A 410 -4.89 -8.65 6.90
CA PHE A 410 -5.10 -10.10 7.04
C PHE A 410 -6.26 -10.46 7.96
N ASP A 411 -6.82 -9.50 8.71
CA ASP A 411 -8.00 -9.74 9.55
C ASP A 411 -9.31 -9.74 8.73
N VAL A 412 -9.22 -9.64 7.40
CA VAL A 412 -10.34 -9.71 6.45
C VAL A 412 -10.19 -10.99 5.61
N VAL A 413 -10.17 -12.13 6.28
CA VAL A 413 -10.31 -13.46 5.64
C VAL A 413 -11.75 -13.96 5.78
#